data_101394b7d1e911586d20a89b993e7fad
#
_entry.id   101394b7d1e911586d20a89b993e7fad
#
_cell.length_a   1.000
_cell.length_b   1.000
_cell.length_c   1.000
_cell.angle_alpha   90.00
_cell.angle_beta   90.00
_cell.angle_gamma   90.00
#
_symmetry.space_group_name_H-M   'P 1'
#
loop_
_entity.id
_entity.type
_entity.pdbx_description
1 polymer ?
#
loop_
_entity_poly.entity_id
_entity_poly.type
_entity_poly.pdbx_seq_one_letter_code
_entity_poly.pdbx_strand_id
1 'polypeptide(L)'
;MTALTLYQISDDLVSLIDSSIDPDTGELLPAFEECRALFESKAAQVAAYTLNIDATTSAIHDHIKLMERKAKALATRSEHLRHYLADHMRRTGITEIRSDDGTFKAT
;
A
#
# COMPACT_ATOMS: atom_id res chain seq x y z
N MET A 1 30.89 2.79 3.24
CA MET A 1 30.77 3.44 1.93
C MET A 1 29.32 3.88 1.70
N THR A 2 29.13 5.15 1.45
CA THR A 2 27.79 5.69 1.26
C THR A 2 27.42 5.62 -0.21
N ALA A 3 26.27 5.01 -0.51
CA ALA A 3 25.77 4.99 -1.89
C ALA A 3 25.34 6.40 -2.29
N LEU A 4 25.62 6.77 -3.54
CA LEU A 4 25.12 8.02 -4.08
C LEU A 4 23.60 7.97 -4.20
N THR A 5 22.93 9.02 -3.77
CA THR A 5 21.49 9.14 -3.94
C THR A 5 21.17 9.51 -5.39
N LEU A 6 19.96 9.18 -5.83
CA LEU A 6 19.51 9.56 -7.17
C LEU A 6 19.57 11.08 -7.35
N TYR A 7 19.27 11.83 -6.28
CA TYR A 7 19.33 13.28 -6.30
C TYR A 7 20.74 13.78 -6.60
N GLN A 8 21.76 13.20 -5.94
CA GLN A 8 23.15 13.56 -6.15
C GLN A 8 23.60 13.23 -7.58
N ILE A 9 23.22 12.06 -8.10
CA ILE A 9 23.55 11.65 -9.46
C ILE A 9 22.89 12.56 -10.49
N SER A 10 21.63 12.93 -10.23
CA SER A 10 20.87 13.84 -11.09
C SER A 10 21.51 15.22 -11.14
N ASP A 11 21.96 15.75 -9.99
CA ASP A 11 22.66 17.03 -9.94
C ASP A 11 23.99 16.98 -10.73
N ASP A 12 24.74 15.90 -10.57
CA ASP A 12 25.99 15.72 -11.30
C ASP A 12 25.74 15.66 -12.81
N LEU A 13 24.69 14.95 -13.22
CA LEU A 13 24.33 14.84 -14.62
C LEU A 13 23.96 16.20 -15.23
N VAL A 14 23.17 16.99 -14.51
CA VAL A 14 22.79 18.34 -14.94
C VAL A 14 24.02 19.22 -15.07
N SER A 15 24.93 19.15 -14.11
CA SER A 15 26.18 19.91 -14.15
C SER A 15 27.06 19.57 -15.33
N LEU A 16 27.00 18.32 -15.81
CA LEU A 16 27.82 17.85 -16.91
C LEU A 16 27.23 18.15 -18.30
N ILE A 17 25.95 18.46 -18.39
CA ILE A 17 25.29 18.70 -19.68
C ILE A 17 25.99 19.78 -20.49
N ASP A 18 26.31 20.91 -19.90
CA ASP A 18 26.92 22.05 -20.59
C ASP A 18 28.42 21.91 -20.79
N SER A 19 29.10 21.17 -19.91
CA SER A 19 30.57 21.10 -19.90
C SER A 19 31.11 19.83 -20.54
N SER A 20 30.27 18.90 -20.96
CA SER A 20 30.69 17.59 -21.45
C SER A 20 30.60 17.43 -22.96
N ILE A 21 30.38 18.53 -23.68
CA ILE A 21 30.39 18.52 -25.14
C ILE A 21 31.74 19.02 -25.62
N ASP A 22 32.40 18.24 -26.46
CA ASP A 22 33.64 18.67 -27.10
C ASP A 22 33.33 19.81 -28.06
N PRO A 23 33.93 21.00 -27.86
CA PRO A 23 33.63 22.17 -28.72
C PRO A 23 34.08 21.98 -30.18
N ASP A 24 35.04 21.06 -30.45
CA ASP A 24 35.55 20.84 -31.79
C ASP A 24 34.75 19.82 -32.55
N THR A 25 34.26 18.76 -31.91
CA THR A 25 33.53 17.65 -32.56
C THR A 25 32.07 17.58 -32.24
N GLY A 26 31.62 18.23 -31.16
CA GLY A 26 30.23 18.14 -30.72
C GLY A 26 29.87 16.83 -30.03
N GLU A 27 30.84 15.97 -29.78
CA GLU A 27 30.63 14.70 -29.13
C GLU A 27 30.58 14.83 -27.60
N LEU A 28 29.84 13.92 -26.95
CA LEU A 28 29.77 13.88 -25.51
C LEU A 28 31.03 13.26 -24.94
N LEU A 29 31.55 13.87 -23.87
CA LEU A 29 32.74 13.35 -23.19
C LEU A 29 32.38 12.10 -22.36
N PRO A 30 33.35 11.20 -22.11
CA PRO A 30 33.13 9.98 -21.35
C PRO A 30 32.55 10.18 -19.96
N ALA A 31 32.89 11.29 -19.30
CA ALA A 31 32.36 11.60 -17.96
C ALA A 31 30.83 11.74 -17.96
N PHE A 32 30.27 12.33 -19.02
CA PHE A 32 28.83 12.44 -19.18
C PHE A 32 28.18 11.07 -19.34
N GLU A 33 28.75 10.25 -20.23
CA GLU A 33 28.22 8.91 -20.50
C GLU A 33 28.26 8.03 -19.26
N GLU A 34 29.31 8.11 -18.46
CA GLU A 34 29.42 7.34 -17.21
C GLU A 34 28.36 7.80 -16.20
N CYS A 35 28.17 9.09 -16.06
CA CYS A 35 27.18 9.66 -15.14
C CYS A 35 25.76 9.30 -15.58
N ARG A 36 25.49 9.35 -16.89
CA ARG A 36 24.20 8.97 -17.46
C ARG A 36 23.90 7.50 -17.19
N ALA A 37 24.87 6.61 -17.39
CA ALA A 37 24.70 5.20 -17.13
C ALA A 37 24.39 4.93 -15.66
N LEU A 38 25.08 5.64 -14.75
CA LEU A 38 24.82 5.53 -13.32
C LEU A 38 23.42 6.01 -12.95
N PHE A 39 23.00 7.12 -13.55
CA PHE A 39 21.65 7.66 -13.35
C PHE A 39 20.61 6.65 -13.80
N GLU A 40 20.75 6.10 -15.01
CA GLU A 40 19.78 5.13 -15.55
C GLU A 40 19.69 3.88 -14.67
N SER A 41 20.83 3.38 -14.20
CA SER A 41 20.88 2.21 -13.31
C SER A 41 20.15 2.49 -11.99
N LYS A 42 20.43 3.65 -11.37
CA LYS A 42 19.83 4.01 -10.10
C LYS A 42 18.34 4.29 -10.25
N ALA A 43 17.95 4.96 -11.34
CA ALA A 43 16.55 5.24 -11.65
C ALA A 43 15.76 3.95 -11.86
N ALA A 44 16.36 2.96 -12.54
CA ALA A 44 15.72 1.66 -12.73
C ALA A 44 15.48 0.95 -11.39
N GLN A 45 16.43 1.05 -10.45
CA GLN A 45 16.26 0.47 -9.11
C GLN A 45 15.11 1.15 -8.35
N VAL A 46 15.02 2.48 -8.41
CA VAL A 46 13.95 3.23 -7.76
C VAL A 46 12.61 2.86 -8.39
N ALA A 47 12.55 2.77 -9.71
CA ALA A 47 11.33 2.39 -10.42
C ALA A 47 10.87 0.98 -10.04
N ALA A 48 11.79 0.02 -9.96
CA ALA A 48 11.47 -1.35 -9.55
C ALA A 48 10.92 -1.38 -8.12
N TYR A 49 11.52 -0.62 -7.22
CA TYR A 49 11.06 -0.53 -5.83
C TYR A 49 9.65 0.08 -5.76
N THR A 50 9.41 1.13 -6.54
CA THR A 50 8.09 1.77 -6.63
C THR A 50 7.02 0.79 -7.10
N LEU A 51 7.31 -0.01 -8.13
CA LEU A 51 6.38 -1.01 -8.62
C LEU A 51 6.09 -2.09 -7.57
N ASN A 52 7.09 -2.47 -6.78
CA ASN A 52 6.89 -3.41 -5.68
C ASN A 52 5.96 -2.83 -4.60
N ILE A 53 6.15 -1.55 -4.27
CA ILE A 53 5.26 -0.87 -3.32
C ILE A 53 3.83 -0.83 -3.86
N ASP A 54 3.66 -0.51 -5.14
CA ASP A 54 2.34 -0.46 -5.78
C ASP A 54 1.64 -1.83 -5.75
N ALA A 55 2.39 -2.89 -6.04
CA ALA A 55 1.85 -4.26 -5.99
C ALA A 55 1.42 -4.63 -4.57
N THR A 56 2.22 -4.29 -3.57
CA THR A 56 1.89 -4.54 -2.17
C THR A 56 0.65 -3.75 -1.75
N THR A 57 0.56 -2.50 -2.15
CA THR A 57 -0.59 -1.64 -1.87
C THR A 57 -1.87 -2.23 -2.46
N SER A 58 -1.81 -2.69 -3.71
CA SER A 58 -2.94 -3.33 -4.38
C SER A 58 -3.39 -4.60 -3.65
N ALA A 59 -2.43 -5.44 -3.23
CA ALA A 59 -2.73 -6.65 -2.48
C ALA A 59 -3.39 -6.35 -1.13
N ILE A 60 -2.95 -5.31 -0.45
CA ILE A 60 -3.54 -4.86 0.81
C ILE A 60 -4.97 -4.38 0.58
N HIS A 61 -5.22 -3.60 -0.46
CA HIS A 61 -6.57 -3.12 -0.79
C HIS A 61 -7.53 -4.29 -1.07
N ASP A 62 -7.06 -5.31 -1.80
CA ASP A 62 -7.85 -6.50 -2.07
C ASP A 62 -8.18 -7.24 -0.78
N HIS A 63 -7.22 -7.32 0.13
CA HIS A 63 -7.42 -7.95 1.43
C HIS A 63 -8.44 -7.17 2.28
N ILE A 64 -8.38 -5.84 2.26
CA ILE A 64 -9.34 -4.98 2.95
C ILE A 64 -10.76 -5.24 2.44
N LYS A 65 -10.94 -5.32 1.12
CA LYS A 65 -12.25 -5.61 0.52
C LYS A 65 -12.77 -6.98 0.95
N LEU A 66 -11.89 -7.97 1.01
CA LEU A 66 -12.26 -9.30 1.49
C LEU A 66 -12.69 -9.25 2.96
N MET A 67 -11.95 -8.54 3.80
CA MET A 67 -12.29 -8.38 5.21
C MET A 67 -13.60 -7.64 5.40
N GLU A 68 -13.87 -6.62 4.61
CA GLU A 68 -15.13 -5.88 4.65
C GLU A 68 -16.31 -6.79 4.33
N ARG A 69 -16.19 -7.66 3.32
CA ARG A 69 -17.23 -8.63 2.97
C ARG A 69 -17.47 -9.62 4.09
N LYS A 70 -16.40 -10.11 4.71
CA LYS A 70 -16.51 -11.03 5.85
C LYS A 70 -17.18 -10.35 7.04
N ALA A 71 -16.80 -9.11 7.34
CA ALA A 71 -17.41 -8.37 8.45
C ALA A 71 -18.91 -8.15 8.21
N LYS A 72 -19.27 -7.79 6.98
CA LYS A 72 -20.67 -7.59 6.61
C LYS A 72 -21.48 -8.89 6.74
N ALA A 73 -20.93 -10.00 6.28
CA ALA A 73 -21.60 -11.30 6.39
C ALA A 73 -21.82 -11.70 7.85
N LEU A 74 -20.82 -11.48 8.70
CA LEU A 74 -20.94 -11.77 10.13
C LEU A 74 -21.94 -10.86 10.82
N ALA A 75 -21.96 -9.58 10.46
CA ALA A 75 -22.95 -8.62 11.01
C ALA A 75 -24.38 -9.03 10.64
N THR A 76 -24.59 -9.45 9.40
CA THR A 76 -25.91 -9.94 8.95
C THR A 76 -26.33 -11.19 9.71
N ARG A 77 -25.38 -12.11 9.91
CA ARG A 77 -25.66 -13.33 10.69
C ARG A 77 -26.00 -12.99 12.14
N SER A 78 -25.27 -12.08 12.73
CA SER A 78 -25.54 -11.62 14.10
C SER A 78 -26.95 -11.03 14.22
N GLU A 79 -27.35 -10.21 13.25
CA GLU A 79 -28.66 -9.59 13.23
C GLU A 79 -29.77 -10.64 13.12
N HIS A 80 -29.61 -11.62 12.23
CA HIS A 80 -30.57 -12.71 12.11
C HIS A 80 -30.70 -13.49 13.43
N LEU A 81 -29.58 -13.76 14.10
CA LEU A 81 -29.60 -14.47 15.37
C LEU A 81 -30.25 -13.64 16.47
N ARG A 82 -30.06 -12.32 16.45
CA ARG A 82 -30.72 -11.43 17.42
C ARG A 82 -32.24 -11.43 17.25
N HIS A 83 -32.71 -11.41 16.01
CA HIS A 83 -34.15 -11.50 15.72
C HIS A 83 -34.71 -12.86 16.15
N TYR A 84 -34.00 -13.92 15.82
CA TYR A 84 -34.37 -15.28 16.24
C TYR A 84 -34.49 -15.37 17.75
N LEU A 85 -33.48 -14.88 18.47
CA LEU A 85 -33.45 -14.91 19.92
C LEU A 85 -34.56 -14.05 20.52
N ALA A 86 -34.76 -12.85 19.97
CA ALA A 86 -35.81 -11.93 20.44
C ALA A 86 -37.20 -12.55 20.28
N ASP A 87 -37.46 -13.26 19.18
CA ASP A 87 -38.74 -13.96 18.97
C ASP A 87 -38.99 -15.01 20.06
N HIS A 88 -37.96 -15.80 20.39
CA HIS A 88 -38.07 -16.81 21.42
C HIS A 88 -38.22 -16.19 22.82
N MET A 89 -37.55 -15.07 23.07
CA MET A 89 -37.69 -14.36 24.33
C MET A 89 -39.11 -13.83 24.51
N ARG A 90 -39.72 -13.31 23.44
CA ARG A 90 -41.11 -12.84 23.47
C ARG A 90 -42.11 -13.98 23.73
N ARG A 91 -41.86 -15.13 23.12
CA ARG A 91 -42.71 -16.32 23.31
C ARG A 91 -42.67 -16.85 24.74
N THR A 92 -41.52 -16.73 25.39
CA THR A 92 -41.30 -17.25 26.76
C THR A 92 -41.51 -16.20 27.86
N GLY A 93 -41.61 -14.92 27.50
CA GLY A 93 -41.71 -13.85 28.45
C GLY A 93 -40.41 -13.45 29.12
N ILE A 94 -39.32 -14.03 28.66
CA ILE A 94 -37.96 -13.71 29.19
C ILE A 94 -37.48 -12.44 28.49
N THR A 95 -37.09 -11.43 29.25
CA THR A 95 -36.70 -10.13 28.71
C THR A 95 -35.20 -9.91 28.72
N GLU A 96 -34.47 -10.75 29.43
CA GLU A 96 -33.01 -10.60 29.57
C GLU A 96 -32.35 -11.95 29.72
N ILE A 97 -31.26 -12.15 28.98
CA ILE A 97 -30.42 -13.35 29.07
C ILE A 97 -29.02 -12.92 29.49
N ARG A 98 -28.53 -13.47 30.57
CA ARG A 98 -27.19 -13.20 31.06
C ARG A 98 -26.28 -14.39 30.78
N SER A 99 -25.05 -14.10 30.35
CA SER A 99 -24.01 -15.10 30.16
C SER A 99 -22.68 -14.54 30.68
N ASP A 100 -21.68 -15.39 30.73
CA ASP A 100 -20.34 -14.99 31.15
C ASP A 100 -19.76 -13.90 30.25
N ASP A 101 -20.16 -13.86 28.97
CA ASP A 101 -19.65 -12.92 27.99
C ASP A 101 -20.40 -11.60 27.94
N GLY A 102 -21.54 -11.50 28.63
CA GLY A 102 -22.32 -10.28 28.65
C GLY A 102 -23.82 -10.56 28.82
N THR A 103 -24.60 -9.51 28.61
CA THR A 103 -26.05 -9.53 28.79
C THR A 103 -26.73 -9.19 27.48
N PHE A 104 -27.73 -9.99 27.08
CA PHE A 104 -28.57 -9.73 25.91
C PHE A 104 -29.97 -9.33 26.38
N LYS A 105 -30.47 -8.19 25.92
CA LYS A 105 -31.81 -7.70 26.25
C LYS A 105 -32.68 -7.62 25.01
N ALA A 106 -33.92 -8.08 25.13
CA ALA A 106 -34.90 -7.88 24.08
C ALA A 106 -35.35 -6.41 24.06
N THR A 107 -35.33 -5.82 22.86
CA THR A 107 -35.82 -4.46 22.65
C THR A 107 -37.14 -4.44 21.90
#